data_294235d7a8ca0da0dc3cdb8243b7c763
#
_entry.id   294235d7a8ca0da0dc3cdb8243b7c763
#
_cell.length_a   1.000
_cell.length_b   1.000
_cell.length_c   1.000
_cell.angle_alpha   90.00
_cell.angle_beta   90.00
_cell.angle_gamma   90.00
#
_symmetry.space_group_name_H-M   'P 1'
#
loop_
_entity.id
_entity.type
_entity.pdbx_description
1 polymer ?
#
loop_
_entity_poly.entity_id
_entity_poly.type
_entity_poly.pdbx_seq_one_letter_code
_entity_poly.pdbx_strand_id
1 'polypeptide(L)'
;MATKIKNPIYPPGGTGTLGVGGDAFTSWGKIGVTGSRPDGVYEPAGTWGSYGINHWVYVAAQDPLYGQAARYYWGTVNVKNNASIPLFLDCWFWCGGPENDDIPPSYDGERFDGHTNSMNRFCINRHGQGINGIFLDYSARKIWLKELWRLRWAKNFSLTALLPNWETEAPWMAHFKGP
;
A
#
# COMPACT_ATOMS: atom_id res chain seq x y z
N MET A 1 9.84 -16.55 -5.29
CA MET A 1 10.30 -17.15 -4.01
C MET A 1 9.46 -16.57 -2.92
N ALA A 2 8.76 -17.37 -2.12
CA ALA A 2 8.08 -16.85 -0.93
C ALA A 2 9.16 -16.26 -0.01
N THR A 3 9.00 -15.00 0.36
CA THR A 3 9.86 -14.35 1.35
C THR A 3 9.84 -15.19 2.61
N LYS A 4 11.00 -15.74 3.02
CA LYS A 4 11.11 -16.39 4.33
C LYS A 4 10.63 -15.39 5.36
N ILE A 5 9.60 -15.74 6.12
CA ILE A 5 9.15 -14.98 7.27
C ILE A 5 10.35 -14.92 8.23
N LYS A 6 11.13 -13.86 8.15
CA LYS A 6 12.08 -13.53 9.22
C LYS A 6 11.25 -12.91 10.33
N ASN A 7 11.48 -13.34 11.56
CA ASN A 7 10.88 -12.69 12.72
C ASN A 7 11.08 -11.18 12.56
N PRO A 8 10.00 -10.37 12.62
CA PRO A 8 10.13 -8.93 12.48
C PRO A 8 11.10 -8.42 13.54
N ILE A 9 12.08 -7.65 13.10
CA ILE A 9 12.97 -6.94 14.02
C ILE A 9 12.16 -5.75 14.52
N TYR A 10 11.66 -5.85 15.74
CA TYR A 10 10.95 -4.76 16.39
C TYR A 10 11.93 -3.65 16.76
N PRO A 11 11.63 -2.38 16.48
CA PRO A 11 12.32 -1.31 17.18
C PRO A 11 11.99 -1.44 18.67
N PRO A 12 12.98 -1.44 19.56
CA PRO A 12 12.75 -1.50 21.00
C PRO A 12 11.97 -0.23 21.44
N GLY A 13 10.80 -0.42 22.03
CA GLY A 13 10.07 0.66 22.72
C GLY A 13 8.69 1.05 22.17
N GLY A 14 8.16 0.40 21.15
CA GLY A 14 6.82 0.69 20.66
C GLY A 14 5.73 0.05 21.52
N THR A 15 5.14 0.80 22.43
CA THR A 15 3.93 0.41 23.19
C THR A 15 2.63 0.66 22.42
N GLY A 16 2.67 0.70 21.10
CA GLY A 16 1.51 0.99 20.26
C GLY A 16 0.75 -0.26 19.85
N THR A 17 -0.55 -0.26 20.04
CA THR A 17 -1.54 -1.27 19.66
C THR A 17 -1.78 -1.37 18.14
N LEU A 18 -1.02 -0.68 17.31
CA LEU A 18 -1.11 -0.72 15.85
C LEU A 18 -0.13 -1.75 15.30
N GLY A 19 -0.53 -2.45 14.24
CA GLY A 19 0.29 -3.46 13.58
C GLY A 19 1.68 -2.93 13.22
N VAL A 20 2.69 -3.77 13.36
CA VAL A 20 4.07 -3.42 12.99
C VAL A 20 4.19 -3.53 11.48
N GLY A 21 4.58 -2.45 10.82
CA GLY A 21 4.89 -2.46 9.40
C GLY A 21 6.06 -3.39 9.10
N GLY A 22 5.98 -4.08 7.97
CA GLY A 22 7.10 -4.80 7.37
C GLY A 22 8.08 -3.84 6.67
N ASP A 23 8.87 -4.36 5.78
CA ASP A 23 9.73 -3.63 4.83
C ASP A 23 9.75 -4.35 3.49
N ALA A 24 10.65 -3.99 2.58
CA ALA A 24 10.76 -4.67 1.28
C ALA A 24 11.02 -6.18 1.41
N PHE A 25 11.58 -6.65 2.52
CA PHE A 25 12.06 -8.02 2.72
C PHE A 25 11.32 -8.77 3.83
N THR A 26 10.53 -8.08 4.66
CA THR A 26 9.81 -8.64 5.80
C THR A 26 8.30 -8.44 5.66
N SER A 27 7.53 -9.39 6.20
CA SER A 27 6.08 -9.23 6.30
C SER A 27 5.70 -8.23 7.39
N TRP A 28 4.55 -7.59 7.23
CA TRP A 28 3.92 -6.86 8.33
C TRP A 28 3.18 -7.83 9.26
N GLY A 29 2.95 -7.42 10.49
CA GLY A 29 2.24 -8.26 11.44
C GLY A 29 1.75 -7.54 12.67
N LYS A 30 0.85 -8.18 13.40
CA LYS A 30 0.32 -7.71 14.66
C LYS A 30 0.91 -8.48 15.82
N ILE A 31 1.45 -7.77 16.79
CA ILE A 31 2.02 -8.36 17.99
C ILE A 31 0.98 -8.40 19.10
N GLY A 32 0.72 -9.60 19.58
CA GLY A 32 0.39 -9.95 20.97
C GLY A 32 -0.77 -9.26 21.68
N VAL A 33 -1.56 -8.39 21.06
CA VAL A 33 -2.70 -7.77 21.74
C VAL A 33 -3.96 -7.93 20.90
N THR A 34 -4.92 -8.64 21.47
CA THR A 34 -6.32 -8.59 21.04
C THR A 34 -6.85 -7.18 21.35
N GLY A 35 -7.09 -6.39 20.35
CA GLY A 35 -7.70 -5.06 20.49
C GLY A 35 -8.77 -4.87 19.43
N SER A 36 -9.92 -4.35 19.81
CA SER A 36 -10.85 -3.81 18.84
C SER A 36 -10.30 -2.49 18.32
N ARG A 37 -10.27 -2.32 17.01
CA ARG A 37 -10.02 -1.03 16.36
C ARG A 37 -11.22 -0.11 16.63
N PRO A 38 -11.07 1.21 16.53
CA PRO A 38 -12.19 2.15 16.64
C PRO A 38 -13.35 1.87 15.67
N ASP A 39 -13.06 1.16 14.55
CA ASP A 39 -14.05 0.72 13.56
C ASP A 39 -14.72 -0.62 13.89
N GLY A 40 -14.46 -1.20 15.06
CA GLY A 40 -15.04 -2.46 15.50
C GLY A 40 -14.45 -3.72 14.86
N VAL A 41 -13.44 -3.60 14.02
CA VAL A 41 -12.78 -4.75 13.39
C VAL A 41 -11.91 -5.47 14.40
N TYR A 42 -12.18 -6.75 14.59
CA TYR A 42 -11.39 -7.64 15.43
C TYR A 42 -10.27 -8.27 14.62
N GLU A 43 -9.04 -7.97 14.98
CA GLU A 43 -7.87 -8.63 14.40
C GLU A 43 -7.23 -9.56 15.44
N PRO A 44 -7.16 -10.87 15.15
CA PRO A 44 -6.50 -11.80 16.05
C PRO A 44 -5.01 -11.50 16.20
N ALA A 45 -4.49 -11.70 17.39
CA ALA A 45 -3.06 -11.63 17.65
C ALA A 45 -2.30 -12.64 16.77
N GLY A 46 -1.12 -12.25 16.26
CA GLY A 46 -0.29 -13.13 15.44
C GLY A 46 -0.66 -13.18 13.94
N THR A 47 -1.51 -12.28 13.47
CA THR A 47 -1.78 -12.14 12.03
C THR A 47 -0.58 -11.50 11.32
N TRP A 48 -0.13 -12.14 10.24
CA TRP A 48 1.01 -11.70 9.43
C TRP A 48 0.63 -11.64 7.97
N GLY A 49 1.18 -10.70 7.22
CA GLY A 49 0.92 -10.59 5.79
C GLY A 49 2.01 -9.85 5.03
N SER A 50 2.01 -10.06 3.72
CA SER A 50 2.92 -9.37 2.78
C SER A 50 2.15 -8.57 1.74
N TYR A 51 0.83 -8.65 1.77
CA TYR A 51 -0.07 -7.93 0.88
C TYR A 51 -0.92 -6.95 1.68
N GLY A 52 -1.14 -5.77 1.12
CA GLY A 52 -2.05 -4.77 1.67
C GLY A 52 -3.19 -4.49 0.71
N ILE A 53 -4.31 -4.08 1.25
CA ILE A 53 -5.47 -3.68 0.46
C ILE A 53 -5.36 -2.21 0.06
N ASN A 54 -5.79 -1.89 -1.15
CA ASN A 54 -6.07 -0.52 -1.55
C ASN A 54 -7.24 0.02 -0.72
N HIS A 55 -6.99 1.01 0.11
CA HIS A 55 -8.00 1.58 1.00
C HIS A 55 -9.21 2.16 0.25
N TRP A 56 -9.01 2.68 -0.96
CA TRP A 56 -10.07 3.30 -1.76
C TRP A 56 -11.12 2.33 -2.33
N VAL A 57 -10.93 1.01 -2.15
CA VAL A 57 -11.91 0.00 -2.62
C VAL A 57 -13.05 -0.26 -1.63
N TYR A 58 -12.96 0.25 -0.41
CA TYR A 58 -13.98 0.06 0.62
C TYR A 58 -15.33 0.72 0.27
N VAL A 59 -16.38 0.28 0.94
CA VAL A 59 -17.66 0.97 0.98
C VAL A 59 -17.58 2.05 2.06
N ALA A 60 -17.37 3.28 1.65
CA ALA A 60 -16.99 4.39 2.52
C ALA A 60 -18.13 5.03 3.31
N ALA A 61 -19.29 4.40 3.44
CA ALA A 61 -20.44 5.03 4.11
C ALA A 61 -20.14 5.55 5.52
N GLN A 62 -19.04 5.12 6.13
CA GLN A 62 -18.68 5.47 7.51
C GLN A 62 -17.16 5.41 7.78
N ASP A 63 -16.29 5.79 6.84
CA ASP A 63 -14.86 5.71 7.10
C ASP A 63 -14.29 7.02 7.67
N PRO A 64 -14.04 7.09 8.98
CA PRO A 64 -13.38 8.22 9.60
C PRO A 64 -11.85 8.18 9.48
N LEU A 65 -11.24 7.07 8.99
CA LEU A 65 -9.80 6.84 9.08
C LEU A 65 -8.96 7.84 8.29
N TYR A 66 -9.47 8.33 7.14
CA TYR A 66 -8.76 9.31 6.32
C TYR A 66 -9.51 10.63 6.15
N GLY A 67 -10.70 10.80 6.77
CA GLY A 67 -11.50 12.03 6.65
C GLY A 67 -11.92 12.38 5.21
N GLN A 68 -11.76 11.44 4.28
CA GLN A 68 -11.98 11.66 2.86
C GLN A 68 -13.45 11.47 2.47
N ALA A 69 -13.89 12.20 1.46
CA ALA A 69 -15.27 12.13 1.02
C ALA A 69 -15.61 10.76 0.41
N ALA A 70 -16.73 10.16 0.81
CA ALA A 70 -17.22 8.86 0.33
C ALA A 70 -17.23 8.72 -1.21
N ARG A 71 -17.39 9.84 -1.94
CA ARG A 71 -17.38 9.87 -3.41
C ARG A 71 -16.06 9.43 -4.05
N TYR A 72 -14.95 9.43 -3.32
CA TYR A 72 -13.63 9.02 -3.82
C TYR A 72 -13.42 7.51 -3.80
N TYR A 73 -14.19 6.80 -3.00
CA TYR A 73 -14.11 5.35 -2.85
C TYR A 73 -14.84 4.62 -3.98
N TRP A 74 -14.30 3.47 -4.39
CA TRP A 74 -14.91 2.66 -5.44
C TRP A 74 -16.20 2.01 -4.98
N GLY A 75 -16.24 1.37 -3.83
CA GLY A 75 -17.42 0.79 -3.19
C GLY A 75 -18.10 -0.35 -3.95
N THR A 76 -17.64 -0.69 -5.14
CA THR A 76 -18.14 -1.78 -5.99
C THR A 76 -17.09 -2.22 -6.98
N VAL A 77 -17.13 -3.49 -7.40
CA VAL A 77 -16.25 -4.04 -8.45
C VAL A 77 -16.78 -3.75 -9.86
N ASN A 78 -18.07 -3.41 -10.00
CA ASN A 78 -18.72 -3.11 -11.26
C ASN A 78 -18.44 -1.69 -11.74
N VAL A 79 -17.19 -1.42 -12.08
CA VAL A 79 -16.75 -0.11 -12.56
C VAL A 79 -16.00 -0.24 -13.88
N LYS A 80 -16.08 0.80 -14.72
CA LYS A 80 -15.34 0.84 -15.99
C LYS A 80 -13.83 0.87 -15.72
N ASN A 81 -13.07 0.07 -16.50
CA ASN A 81 -11.61 -0.06 -16.38
C ASN A 81 -11.15 -0.60 -15.01
N ASN A 82 -11.89 -1.55 -14.44
CA ASN A 82 -11.58 -2.21 -13.18
C ASN A 82 -10.24 -2.98 -13.23
N ALA A 83 -9.75 -3.38 -14.40
CA ALA A 83 -8.42 -3.97 -14.61
C ALA A 83 -7.24 -3.01 -14.29
N SER A 84 -7.49 -1.72 -14.13
CA SER A 84 -6.48 -0.73 -13.74
C SER A 84 -6.61 -0.24 -12.29
N ILE A 85 -7.59 -0.77 -11.55
CA ILE A 85 -7.84 -0.41 -10.16
C ILE A 85 -7.25 -1.50 -9.28
N PRO A 86 -6.17 -1.22 -8.54
CA PRO A 86 -5.53 -2.21 -7.69
C PRO A 86 -6.43 -2.57 -6.50
N LEU A 87 -6.47 -3.85 -6.15
CA LEU A 87 -7.24 -4.38 -5.03
C LEU A 87 -6.31 -4.80 -3.87
N PHE A 88 -5.43 -5.77 -4.13
CA PHE A 88 -4.39 -6.24 -3.20
C PHE A 88 -3.03 -6.21 -3.88
N LEU A 89 -2.02 -5.69 -3.20
CA LEU A 89 -0.67 -5.61 -3.72
C LEU A 89 0.35 -6.01 -2.64
N ASP A 90 1.54 -6.42 -3.05
CA ASP A 90 2.66 -6.45 -2.12
C ASP A 90 2.74 -5.13 -1.37
N CYS A 91 2.84 -5.21 -0.05
CA CYS A 91 2.79 -4.05 0.81
C CYS A 91 3.58 -4.34 2.09
N TRP A 92 4.18 -3.32 2.68
CA TRP A 92 4.79 -3.46 4.00
C TRP A 92 3.83 -3.13 5.15
N PHE A 93 2.57 -2.83 4.81
CA PHE A 93 1.50 -2.58 5.76
C PHE A 93 0.20 -3.25 5.28
N TRP A 94 -0.78 -3.42 6.15
CA TRP A 94 -2.03 -4.12 5.80
C TRP A 94 -2.94 -3.36 4.82
N CYS A 95 -2.75 -2.04 4.68
CA CYS A 95 -3.45 -1.21 3.69
C CYS A 95 -2.66 0.05 3.33
N GLY A 96 -3.10 0.73 2.29
CA GLY A 96 -2.66 2.07 1.93
C GLY A 96 -3.69 2.76 1.05
N GLY A 97 -3.80 4.08 1.17
CA GLY A 97 -4.66 4.93 0.36
C GLY A 97 -3.84 5.96 -0.43
N PRO A 98 -3.14 5.56 -1.50
CA PRO A 98 -2.33 6.50 -2.29
C PRO A 98 -3.13 7.70 -2.79
N GLU A 99 -2.49 8.86 -2.75
CA GLU A 99 -3.01 10.15 -3.21
C GLU A 99 -2.11 10.75 -4.30
N ASN A 100 -2.60 11.78 -4.99
CA ASN A 100 -1.90 12.35 -6.14
C ASN A 100 -0.59 13.06 -5.80
N ASP A 101 -0.45 13.52 -4.59
CA ASP A 101 0.70 14.24 -4.04
C ASP A 101 1.67 13.34 -3.28
N ASP A 102 1.42 12.03 -3.27
CA ASP A 102 2.35 11.08 -2.69
C ASP A 102 3.68 11.09 -3.46
N ILE A 103 4.77 11.28 -2.72
CA ILE A 103 6.14 11.24 -3.25
C ILE A 103 6.74 9.84 -3.15
N PRO A 104 7.69 9.48 -4.01
CA PRO A 104 8.35 8.19 -3.91
C PRO A 104 9.26 8.11 -2.67
N PRO A 105 9.52 6.88 -2.16
CA PRO A 105 10.49 6.71 -1.08
C PRO A 105 11.90 7.10 -1.55
N SER A 106 12.70 7.67 -0.66
CA SER A 106 14.07 8.10 -0.99
C SER A 106 15.07 6.93 -1.10
N TYR A 107 14.73 5.76 -0.54
CA TYR A 107 15.46 4.50 -0.69
C TYR A 107 14.52 3.29 -0.58
N ASP A 108 14.96 2.12 -1.08
CA ASP A 108 14.16 0.90 -1.03
C ASP A 108 13.84 0.47 0.40
N GLY A 109 12.55 0.32 0.69
CA GLY A 109 12.07 -0.07 2.02
C GLY A 109 11.99 1.08 3.03
N GLU A 110 12.05 2.33 2.58
CA GLU A 110 11.78 3.48 3.45
C GLU A 110 10.39 3.35 4.07
N ARG A 111 10.36 3.45 5.40
CA ARG A 111 9.11 3.42 6.17
C ARG A 111 8.63 4.83 6.42
N PHE A 112 7.38 5.04 6.17
CA PHE A 112 6.69 6.26 6.51
C PHE A 112 5.49 5.94 7.39
N ASP A 113 5.59 6.26 8.68
CA ASP A 113 4.57 5.92 9.68
C ASP A 113 3.38 6.90 9.69
N GLY A 114 3.34 7.87 8.79
CA GLY A 114 2.25 8.85 8.67
C GLY A 114 1.04 8.31 7.91
N HIS A 115 -0.08 9.02 8.03
CA HIS A 115 -1.28 8.78 7.21
C HIS A 115 -1.15 9.37 5.81
N THR A 116 -0.19 10.25 5.58
CA THR A 116 0.18 10.82 4.28
C THR A 116 1.18 9.91 3.58
N ASN A 117 1.33 10.08 2.28
CA ASN A 117 2.31 9.35 1.46
C ASN A 117 2.15 7.83 1.50
N SER A 118 0.91 7.36 1.39
CA SER A 118 0.57 5.93 1.43
C SER A 118 1.14 5.13 0.26
N MET A 119 1.57 5.79 -0.84
CA MET A 119 2.23 5.15 -1.97
C MET A 119 3.49 4.40 -1.53
N ASN A 120 4.24 4.91 -0.55
CA ASN A 120 5.44 4.28 -0.03
C ASN A 120 5.19 2.87 0.53
N ARG A 121 3.96 2.59 0.98
CA ARG A 121 3.59 1.26 1.50
C ARG A 121 3.62 0.18 0.43
N PHE A 122 3.41 0.56 -0.83
CA PHE A 122 3.40 -0.32 -2.00
C PHE A 122 4.69 -0.19 -2.83
N CYS A 123 5.41 0.93 -2.71
CA CYS A 123 6.64 1.18 -3.47
C CYS A 123 7.84 0.48 -2.83
N ILE A 124 7.86 -0.86 -2.94
CA ILE A 124 8.87 -1.76 -2.36
C ILE A 124 9.38 -2.73 -3.43
N ASN A 125 10.68 -2.93 -3.51
CA ASN A 125 11.31 -3.72 -4.57
C ASN A 125 11.36 -5.23 -4.23
N ARG A 126 10.21 -5.88 -4.08
CA ARG A 126 10.13 -7.32 -3.73
C ARG A 126 10.41 -8.25 -4.88
N HIS A 127 10.10 -7.84 -6.10
CA HIS A 127 10.14 -8.72 -7.30
C HIS A 127 10.94 -8.11 -8.45
N GLY A 128 12.13 -7.59 -8.16
CA GLY A 128 13.02 -7.02 -9.19
C GLY A 128 12.37 -5.87 -9.95
N GLN A 129 12.47 -4.66 -9.42
CA GLN A 129 11.88 -3.40 -9.90
C GLN A 129 10.35 -3.36 -9.87
N GLY A 130 9.69 -4.27 -9.15
CA GLY A 130 8.24 -4.34 -9.12
C GLY A 130 7.68 -5.10 -7.93
N ILE A 131 6.36 -5.12 -7.88
CA ILE A 131 5.50 -5.83 -6.94
C ILE A 131 4.49 -6.67 -7.70
N ASN A 132 3.84 -7.61 -7.03
CA ASN A 132 2.68 -8.32 -7.56
C ASN A 132 1.39 -7.70 -7.01
N GLY A 133 0.34 -7.71 -7.81
CA GLY A 133 -0.96 -7.22 -7.39
C GLY A 133 -2.12 -7.89 -8.09
N ILE A 134 -3.27 -7.85 -7.42
CA ILE A 134 -4.58 -8.24 -7.93
C ILE A 134 -5.40 -6.98 -8.14
N PHE A 135 -6.15 -6.93 -9.23
CA PHE A 135 -6.99 -5.80 -9.62
C PHE A 135 -8.48 -6.09 -9.37
N LEU A 136 -9.35 -5.07 -9.49
CA LEU A 136 -10.79 -5.23 -9.24
C LEU A 136 -11.51 -6.15 -10.24
N ASP A 137 -10.90 -6.47 -11.39
CA ASP A 137 -11.37 -7.50 -12.32
C ASP A 137 -10.88 -8.91 -11.97
N TYR A 138 -10.22 -9.06 -10.82
CA TYR A 138 -9.58 -10.28 -10.34
C TYR A 138 -8.39 -10.77 -11.17
N SER A 139 -7.92 -9.99 -12.13
CA SER A 139 -6.65 -10.28 -12.80
C SER A 139 -5.47 -10.06 -11.83
N ALA A 140 -4.42 -10.87 -12.00
CA ALA A 140 -3.19 -10.74 -11.23
C ALA A 140 -2.02 -10.51 -12.17
N ARG A 141 -1.14 -9.55 -11.83
CA ARG A 141 0.06 -9.26 -12.63
C ARG A 141 1.17 -8.63 -11.80
N LYS A 142 2.37 -8.66 -12.38
CA LYS A 142 3.48 -7.82 -11.91
C LYS A 142 3.22 -6.36 -12.28
N ILE A 143 3.54 -5.46 -11.36
CA ILE A 143 3.43 -4.01 -11.49
C ILE A 143 4.84 -3.45 -11.31
N TRP A 144 5.31 -2.65 -12.27
CA TRP A 144 6.58 -1.95 -12.11
C TRP A 144 6.44 -0.82 -11.09
N LEU A 145 7.46 -0.55 -10.28
CA LEU A 145 7.34 0.44 -9.20
C LEU A 145 6.95 1.83 -9.70
N LYS A 146 7.50 2.28 -10.82
CA LYS A 146 7.11 3.57 -11.42
C LYS A 146 5.67 3.59 -11.94
N GLU A 147 5.11 2.42 -12.31
CA GLU A 147 3.73 2.28 -12.76
C GLU A 147 2.72 2.58 -11.64
N LEU A 148 3.11 2.48 -10.37
CA LEU A 148 2.22 2.77 -9.24
C LEU A 148 1.57 4.14 -9.34
N TRP A 149 2.27 5.16 -9.85
CA TRP A 149 1.74 6.50 -10.09
C TRP A 149 0.82 6.61 -11.32
N ARG A 150 0.58 5.50 -12.02
CA ARG A 150 -0.33 5.39 -13.18
C ARG A 150 -1.50 4.42 -12.94
N LEU A 151 -1.62 3.86 -11.73
CA LEU A 151 -2.77 3.05 -11.34
C LEU A 151 -3.93 3.94 -10.86
N ARG A 152 -5.15 3.46 -11.06
CA ARG A 152 -6.36 4.16 -10.63
C ARG A 152 -6.68 3.83 -9.16
N TRP A 153 -5.94 4.43 -8.23
CA TRP A 153 -6.11 4.15 -6.81
C TRP A 153 -7.48 4.53 -6.28
N ALA A 154 -7.91 5.77 -6.51
CA ALA A 154 -9.20 6.33 -6.10
C ALA A 154 -9.95 6.90 -7.31
N LYS A 155 -11.21 7.23 -7.14
CA LYS A 155 -12.01 7.87 -8.22
C LYS A 155 -11.48 9.25 -8.64
N ASN A 156 -10.87 9.96 -7.72
CA ASN A 156 -10.25 11.28 -7.95
C ASN A 156 -8.76 11.21 -8.27
N PHE A 157 -8.17 10.00 -8.34
CA PHE A 157 -6.75 9.85 -8.66
C PHE A 157 -6.48 10.22 -10.11
N SER A 158 -5.62 11.22 -10.33
CA SER A 158 -5.30 11.76 -11.66
C SER A 158 -4.20 10.95 -12.33
N LEU A 159 -4.52 10.31 -13.45
CA LEU A 159 -3.53 9.60 -14.28
C LEU A 159 -2.69 10.55 -15.15
N THR A 160 -3.08 11.82 -15.25
CA THR A 160 -2.39 12.86 -16.01
C THR A 160 -1.53 13.77 -15.13
N ALA A 161 -1.49 13.52 -13.82
CA ALA A 161 -0.58 14.22 -12.93
C ALA A 161 0.87 14.05 -13.36
N LEU A 162 1.71 15.03 -13.06
CA LEU A 162 3.15 14.93 -13.30
C LEU A 162 3.69 13.73 -12.51
N LEU A 163 4.52 12.95 -13.18
CA LEU A 163 5.27 11.89 -12.52
C LEU A 163 6.38 12.49 -11.67
N PRO A 164 6.78 11.81 -10.59
CA PRO A 164 7.97 12.18 -9.85
C PRO A 164 9.19 12.29 -10.76
N ASN A 165 10.06 13.22 -10.44
CA ASN A 165 11.39 13.27 -11.08
C ASN A 165 12.27 12.19 -10.44
N TRP A 166 12.33 11.03 -11.09
CA TRP A 166 13.03 9.86 -10.58
C TRP A 166 14.52 10.09 -10.29
N GLU A 167 15.16 11.00 -11.04
CA GLU A 167 16.58 11.31 -10.86
C GLU A 167 16.84 12.06 -9.55
N THR A 168 15.90 12.89 -9.11
CA THR A 168 16.05 13.76 -7.95
C THR A 168 15.28 13.30 -6.74
N GLU A 169 14.07 12.73 -6.94
CA GLU A 169 13.19 12.34 -5.84
C GLU A 169 13.37 10.88 -5.41
N ALA A 170 13.76 10.00 -6.34
CA ALA A 170 14.01 8.58 -6.06
C ALA A 170 15.17 8.03 -6.89
N PRO A 171 16.42 8.50 -6.69
CA PRO A 171 17.58 8.10 -7.51
C PRO A 171 17.80 6.59 -7.57
N TRP A 172 17.43 5.86 -6.53
CA TRP A 172 17.51 4.40 -6.49
C TRP A 172 16.60 3.70 -7.51
N MET A 173 15.53 4.37 -7.94
CA MET A 173 14.62 3.89 -8.98
C MET A 173 14.89 4.50 -10.36
N ALA A 174 15.81 5.45 -10.51
CA ALA A 174 16.00 6.20 -11.77
C ALA A 174 16.13 5.28 -12.98
N HIS A 175 16.89 4.17 -12.85
CA HIS A 175 17.12 3.18 -13.88
C HIS A 175 16.05 2.07 -13.98
N PHE A 176 15.01 2.09 -13.13
CA PHE A 176 13.97 1.07 -13.16
C PHE A 176 13.05 1.24 -14.37
N LYS A 177 12.45 0.11 -14.80
CA LYS A 177 11.41 0.10 -15.83
C LYS A 177 10.16 0.85 -15.35
N GLY A 178 9.49 1.47 -16.29
CA GLY A 178 8.23 2.15 -16.05
C GLY A 178 8.01 3.30 -17.02
N PRO A 179 6.83 3.92 -16.97
CA PRO A 179 6.51 5.09 -17.77
C PRO A 179 7.37 6.29 -17.37
#